data_ef60903ddfaad78d6b3e87abf9d1adf7
#
_entry.id   ef60903ddfaad78d6b3e87abf9d1adf7
#
_cell.length_a   1.000
_cell.length_b   1.000
_cell.length_c   1.000
_cell.angle_alpha   90.00
_cell.angle_beta   90.00
_cell.angle_gamma   90.00
#
_symmetry.space_group_name_H-M   'P 1'
#
loop_
_entity.id
_entity.type
_entity.pdbx_description
1 polymer ?
#
loop_
_entity_poly.entity_id
_entity_poly.type
_entity_poly.pdbx_seq_one_letter_code
_entity_poly.pdbx_strand_id
1 'polypeptide(L)'
;TKKEPLLLNWTVVSENQTDTDVDLNTFRFDNILTDKKTLYLSRTFVDKGQFQSPVLVVQTHNTTLRVFVDGECIYSFGLERYDCGKMVGSGTHSIAMPKDGERHELMLEFKANGDSYVTRMNDIYITDYATIYTDFLVSNRVTYALSVCLLFVGFVLLLLGMVMMLTRTWFTHLISLGICSLMVGLWTMGKYNLLQIYRVPIWLCTFIEYASLYIGPPFLLLFFRDYPKKADSRCITWMYYIIFWVDSCVTALLFVLHFSGVWHLPHMLRLEQAFVAITCVYLIILMIACVRKGNRQSRLVICGVILFLLCIGVEWSGYMAGKYWGHEMSWTIGFSSFGTVILISILLLSLSWDIAGKMVDEKEQAVLYKMAYTDNLTGLYNRRFCEERLKSYRYNNIPFTIINFDMN
;
A
#
# COMPACT_ATOMS: atom_id res chain seq x y z
N THR A 1 17.07 -16.84 -18.54
CA THR A 1 17.61 -17.73 -17.49
C THR A 1 16.90 -19.05 -17.53
N LYS A 2 17.64 -20.15 -17.40
CA LYS A 2 17.04 -21.49 -17.42
C LYS A 2 16.30 -21.72 -16.10
N LYS A 3 14.98 -21.87 -16.17
CA LYS A 3 14.13 -22.35 -15.10
C LYS A 3 13.56 -23.68 -15.55
N GLU A 4 13.65 -24.71 -14.72
CA GLU A 4 12.98 -25.98 -14.96
C GLU A 4 11.75 -26.07 -14.05
N PRO A 5 10.53 -25.86 -14.61
CA PRO A 5 9.32 -25.94 -13.81
C PRO A 5 9.06 -27.37 -13.37
N LEU A 6 8.75 -27.56 -12.10
CA LEU A 6 8.41 -28.85 -11.53
C LEU A 6 6.89 -28.93 -11.31
N LEU A 7 6.11 -28.98 -12.40
CA LEU A 7 4.66 -28.85 -12.31
C LEU A 7 3.92 -30.18 -12.58
N LEU A 8 4.57 -31.13 -13.22
CA LEU A 8 3.98 -32.42 -13.62
C LEU A 8 4.39 -33.57 -12.69
N ASN A 9 3.61 -34.64 -12.71
CA ASN A 9 3.89 -35.93 -12.06
C ASN A 9 4.04 -35.82 -10.53
N TRP A 10 3.15 -35.07 -9.89
CA TRP A 10 3.08 -35.01 -8.44
C TRP A 10 2.06 -35.99 -7.87
N THR A 11 2.38 -36.58 -6.73
CA THR A 11 1.41 -37.22 -5.86
C THR A 11 1.02 -36.27 -4.75
N VAL A 12 -0.28 -35.97 -4.67
CA VAL A 12 -0.86 -35.09 -3.67
C VAL A 12 -1.55 -35.95 -2.62
N VAL A 13 -1.11 -35.84 -1.38
CA VAL A 13 -1.70 -36.56 -0.25
C VAL A 13 -2.22 -35.57 0.78
N SER A 14 -3.50 -35.64 1.03
CA SER A 14 -4.17 -34.93 2.13
C SER A 14 -4.83 -35.93 3.06
N GLU A 15 -5.37 -35.49 4.20
CA GLU A 15 -6.03 -36.39 5.18
C GLU A 15 -7.14 -37.26 4.57
N ASN A 16 -7.81 -36.80 3.52
CA ASN A 16 -9.00 -37.45 2.96
C ASN A 16 -8.85 -37.92 1.50
N GLN A 17 -7.74 -37.60 0.83
CA GLN A 17 -7.60 -37.82 -0.60
C GLN A 17 -6.13 -38.04 -0.97
N THR A 18 -5.91 -38.98 -1.88
CA THR A 18 -4.60 -39.22 -2.52
C THR A 18 -4.82 -39.22 -4.02
N ASP A 19 -4.21 -38.22 -4.68
CA ASP A 19 -4.23 -38.07 -6.14
C ASP A 19 -2.81 -38.30 -6.67
N THR A 20 -2.69 -39.16 -7.67
CA THR A 20 -1.42 -39.46 -8.32
C THR A 20 -1.37 -38.86 -9.72
N ASP A 21 -0.16 -38.60 -10.21
CA ASP A 21 0.08 -38.02 -11.55
C ASP A 21 -0.60 -36.67 -11.78
N VAL A 22 -0.51 -35.82 -10.77
CA VAL A 22 -1.17 -34.50 -10.75
C VAL A 22 -0.31 -33.46 -11.49
N ASP A 23 -0.97 -32.65 -12.33
CA ASP A 23 -0.43 -31.39 -12.87
C ASP A 23 -0.81 -30.21 -11.96
N LEU A 24 0.17 -29.61 -11.29
CA LEU A 24 -0.03 -28.49 -10.36
C LEU A 24 -0.60 -27.23 -11.04
N ASN A 25 -0.46 -27.09 -12.37
CA ASN A 25 -1.06 -25.97 -13.11
C ASN A 25 -2.60 -26.03 -13.13
N THR A 26 -3.13 -27.25 -13.19
CA THR A 26 -4.57 -27.47 -13.33
C THR A 26 -5.23 -27.89 -12.03
N PHE A 27 -4.45 -28.43 -11.09
CA PHE A 27 -4.96 -28.90 -9.81
C PHE A 27 -5.37 -27.76 -8.91
N ARG A 28 -6.53 -27.90 -8.26
CA ARG A 28 -7.07 -26.92 -7.33
C ARG A 28 -6.90 -27.40 -5.90
N PHE A 29 -6.23 -26.59 -5.09
CA PHE A 29 -6.05 -26.83 -3.66
C PHE A 29 -7.17 -26.22 -2.81
N ASP A 30 -8.22 -25.67 -3.44
CA ASP A 30 -9.40 -25.12 -2.77
C ASP A 30 -9.99 -26.18 -1.83
N ASN A 31 -10.11 -25.89 -0.55
CA ASN A 31 -10.63 -26.78 0.50
C ASN A 31 -9.72 -27.97 0.93
N ILE A 32 -8.56 -28.16 0.32
CA ILE A 32 -7.63 -29.25 0.71
C ILE A 32 -6.72 -28.77 1.83
N LEU A 33 -6.14 -27.58 1.69
CA LEU A 33 -5.28 -26.95 2.69
C LEU A 33 -6.11 -25.98 3.54
N THR A 34 -6.88 -26.50 4.48
CA THR A 34 -7.67 -25.75 5.46
C THR A 34 -6.99 -25.71 6.82
N ASP A 35 -7.57 -25.01 7.79
CA ASP A 35 -6.98 -24.86 9.12
C ASP A 35 -6.60 -26.21 9.75
N LYS A 36 -5.36 -26.29 10.23
CA LYS A 36 -4.75 -27.46 10.90
C LYS A 36 -4.56 -28.70 10.02
N LYS A 37 -4.90 -28.68 8.73
CA LYS A 37 -4.65 -29.82 7.84
C LYS A 37 -3.23 -29.77 7.29
N THR A 38 -2.67 -30.96 7.06
CA THR A 38 -1.36 -31.15 6.45
C THR A 38 -1.53 -31.62 5.02
N LEU A 39 -0.78 -31.00 4.12
CA LEU A 39 -0.70 -31.37 2.71
C LEU A 39 0.71 -31.86 2.41
N TYR A 40 0.79 -33.02 1.78
CA TYR A 40 2.05 -33.57 1.27
C TYR A 40 2.01 -33.59 -0.25
N LEU A 41 3.08 -33.09 -0.86
CA LEU A 41 3.35 -33.20 -2.29
C LEU A 41 4.61 -34.02 -2.46
N SER A 42 4.55 -35.13 -3.17
CA SER A 42 5.73 -35.94 -3.45
C SER A 42 5.93 -36.19 -4.94
N ARG A 43 7.19 -36.22 -5.37
CA ARG A 43 7.58 -36.59 -6.74
C ARG A 43 9.02 -37.09 -6.78
N THR A 44 9.34 -37.84 -7.84
CA THR A 44 10.72 -38.18 -8.14
C THR A 44 11.42 -37.01 -8.86
N PHE A 45 12.61 -36.68 -8.42
CA PHE A 45 13.51 -35.70 -9.02
C PHE A 45 14.80 -36.39 -9.48
N VAL A 46 15.32 -35.98 -10.65
CA VAL A 46 16.63 -36.37 -11.16
C VAL A 46 17.39 -35.14 -11.58
N ASP A 47 18.60 -34.94 -11.05
CA ASP A 47 19.46 -33.87 -11.53
C ASP A 47 19.98 -34.18 -12.94
N LYS A 48 19.60 -33.37 -13.93
CA LYS A 48 20.03 -33.52 -15.33
C LYS A 48 21.37 -32.85 -15.61
N GLY A 49 22.07 -32.35 -14.58
CA GLY A 49 23.34 -31.64 -14.73
C GLY A 49 23.24 -30.30 -15.44
N GLN A 50 22.04 -29.72 -15.52
CA GLN A 50 21.80 -28.44 -16.24
C GLN A 50 22.23 -27.19 -15.45
N PHE A 51 22.30 -27.32 -14.12
CA PHE A 51 22.59 -26.21 -13.18
C PHE A 51 23.93 -26.47 -12.48
N GLN A 52 24.66 -25.37 -12.21
CA GLN A 52 25.91 -25.46 -11.45
C GLN A 52 25.65 -25.67 -9.96
N SER A 53 24.64 -25.01 -9.44
CA SER A 53 24.20 -25.09 -8.05
C SER A 53 22.67 -25.15 -8.03
N PRO A 54 22.06 -26.35 -8.21
CA PRO A 54 20.62 -26.49 -8.32
C PRO A 54 19.93 -26.06 -7.01
N VAL A 55 18.92 -25.23 -7.14
CA VAL A 55 18.11 -24.75 -6.03
C VAL A 55 16.65 -24.88 -6.39
N LEU A 56 15.89 -25.51 -5.50
CA LEU A 56 14.44 -25.58 -5.55
C LEU A 56 13.88 -24.25 -5.03
N VAL A 57 13.06 -23.63 -5.83
CA VAL A 57 12.31 -22.43 -5.43
C VAL A 57 10.85 -22.80 -5.19
N VAL A 58 10.32 -22.44 -4.02
CA VAL A 58 8.94 -22.71 -3.60
C VAL A 58 8.37 -21.44 -2.99
N GLN A 59 7.16 -21.05 -3.41
CA GLN A 59 6.44 -19.93 -2.81
C GLN A 59 5.41 -20.45 -1.80
N THR A 60 5.36 -19.84 -0.61
CA THR A 60 4.37 -20.15 0.43
C THR A 60 3.43 -18.96 0.66
N HIS A 61 2.19 -19.25 1.07
CA HIS A 61 1.16 -18.26 1.37
C HIS A 61 0.59 -18.50 2.77
N ASN A 62 1.23 -17.91 3.78
CA ASN A 62 0.90 -18.07 5.20
C ASN A 62 0.84 -19.53 5.65
N THR A 63 1.74 -20.36 5.10
CA THR A 63 1.87 -21.79 5.39
C THR A 63 3.27 -22.11 5.84
N THR A 64 3.41 -23.18 6.65
CA THR A 64 4.72 -23.76 6.93
C THR A 64 5.23 -24.50 5.69
N LEU A 65 6.54 -24.72 5.61
CA LEU A 65 7.15 -25.53 4.59
C LEU A 65 8.21 -26.42 5.22
N ARG A 66 8.09 -27.75 5.02
CA ARG A 66 9.20 -28.68 5.21
C ARG A 66 9.52 -29.38 3.89
N VAL A 67 10.79 -29.50 3.60
CA VAL A 67 11.28 -30.19 2.39
C VAL A 67 12.11 -31.37 2.79
N PHE A 68 11.74 -32.53 2.25
CA PHE A 68 12.43 -33.80 2.47
C PHE A 68 12.99 -34.29 1.15
N VAL A 69 14.19 -34.82 1.20
CA VAL A 69 14.83 -35.55 0.10
C VAL A 69 15.20 -36.93 0.62
N ASP A 70 14.73 -38.02 -0.02
CA ASP A 70 14.92 -39.39 0.38
C ASP A 70 14.55 -39.66 1.86
N GLY A 71 13.53 -38.99 2.34
CA GLY A 71 13.05 -39.06 3.72
C GLY A 71 13.80 -38.20 4.74
N GLU A 72 14.93 -37.59 4.37
CA GLU A 72 15.66 -36.67 5.24
C GLU A 72 15.13 -35.22 5.10
N CYS A 73 14.87 -34.57 6.22
CA CYS A 73 14.40 -33.19 6.25
C CYS A 73 15.57 -32.22 6.01
N ILE A 74 15.68 -31.67 4.79
CA ILE A 74 16.75 -30.74 4.42
C ILE A 74 16.39 -29.27 4.68
N TYR A 75 15.10 -28.95 4.84
CA TYR A 75 14.64 -27.58 5.07
C TYR A 75 13.37 -27.56 5.91
N SER A 76 13.29 -26.60 6.85
CA SER A 76 12.10 -26.38 7.69
C SER A 76 11.87 -24.89 7.91
N PHE A 77 10.65 -24.43 7.68
CA PHE A 77 10.23 -23.03 7.85
C PHE A 77 8.91 -22.93 8.57
N GLY A 78 8.83 -22.01 9.54
CA GLY A 78 7.61 -21.49 10.12
C GLY A 78 6.94 -22.38 11.17
N LEU A 79 7.47 -23.58 11.50
CA LEU A 79 6.86 -24.49 12.49
C LEU A 79 6.72 -23.86 13.87
N GLU A 80 7.79 -23.25 14.39
CA GLU A 80 7.75 -22.62 15.73
C GLU A 80 6.65 -21.56 15.84
N ARG A 81 6.48 -20.77 14.77
CA ARG A 81 5.44 -19.74 14.74
C ARG A 81 4.05 -20.34 14.62
N TYR A 82 3.92 -21.40 13.82
CA TYR A 82 2.69 -22.17 13.65
C TYR A 82 2.24 -22.79 14.99
N ASP A 83 3.13 -23.47 15.70
CA ASP A 83 2.87 -24.13 16.98
C ASP A 83 2.49 -23.11 18.08
N CYS A 84 3.05 -21.90 18.01
CA CYS A 84 2.67 -20.78 18.88
C CYS A 84 1.39 -20.05 18.42
N GLY A 85 0.69 -20.49 17.39
CA GLY A 85 -0.49 -19.82 16.84
C GLY A 85 -0.21 -18.44 16.24
N LYS A 86 1.04 -18.13 15.86
CA LYS A 86 1.45 -16.84 15.27
C LYS A 86 1.41 -16.91 13.75
N MET A 87 1.23 -15.75 13.12
CA MET A 87 1.30 -15.63 11.66
C MET A 87 2.64 -16.13 11.12
N VAL A 88 2.63 -17.10 10.20
CA VAL A 88 3.82 -17.70 9.60
C VAL A 88 4.44 -16.76 8.56
N GLY A 89 3.60 -16.22 7.67
CA GLY A 89 3.99 -15.33 6.59
C GLY A 89 4.01 -16.00 5.22
N SER A 90 4.03 -15.15 4.19
CA SER A 90 4.07 -15.53 2.77
C SER A 90 5.39 -15.13 2.14
N GLY A 91 6.03 -16.02 1.40
CA GLY A 91 7.32 -15.69 0.82
C GLY A 91 7.88 -16.76 -0.12
N THR A 92 9.02 -16.45 -0.71
CA THR A 92 9.75 -17.33 -1.61
C THR A 92 10.90 -17.98 -0.88
N HIS A 93 11.00 -19.30 -0.96
CA HIS A 93 12.05 -20.14 -0.36
C HIS A 93 12.99 -20.65 -1.43
N SER A 94 14.28 -20.68 -1.11
CA SER A 94 15.34 -21.18 -1.98
C SER A 94 16.10 -22.29 -1.23
N ILE A 95 15.95 -23.54 -1.69
CA ILE A 95 16.42 -24.72 -1.00
C ILE A 95 17.46 -25.43 -1.89
N ALA A 96 18.69 -25.63 -1.38
CA ALA A 96 19.74 -26.33 -2.11
C ALA A 96 19.33 -27.80 -2.37
N MET A 97 19.50 -28.24 -3.61
CA MET A 97 19.17 -29.61 -4.02
C MET A 97 20.45 -30.43 -4.27
N PRO A 98 20.40 -31.75 -4.09
CA PRO A 98 21.52 -32.65 -4.44
C PRO A 98 21.93 -32.52 -5.92
N LYS A 99 23.23 -32.66 -6.19
CA LYS A 99 23.82 -32.61 -7.52
C LYS A 99 24.73 -33.83 -7.73
N ASP A 100 24.13 -34.95 -7.82
CA ASP A 100 24.86 -36.25 -7.99
C ASP A 100 24.42 -37.03 -9.23
N GLY A 101 23.37 -36.57 -9.94
CA GLY A 101 22.81 -37.23 -11.10
C GLY A 101 21.96 -38.45 -10.74
N GLU A 102 21.72 -38.72 -9.47
CA GLU A 102 20.90 -39.82 -9.00
C GLU A 102 19.40 -39.44 -8.97
N ARG A 103 18.59 -40.46 -8.73
CA ARG A 103 17.13 -40.28 -8.60
C ARG A 103 16.78 -40.12 -7.13
N HIS A 104 16.20 -39.01 -6.78
CA HIS A 104 15.77 -38.68 -5.42
C HIS A 104 14.25 -38.58 -5.31
N GLU A 105 13.72 -38.93 -4.15
CA GLU A 105 12.33 -38.66 -3.80
C GLU A 105 12.24 -37.31 -3.09
N LEU A 106 11.58 -36.36 -3.75
CA LEU A 106 11.31 -35.03 -3.20
C LEU A 106 9.91 -35.02 -2.57
N MET A 107 9.81 -34.67 -1.30
CA MET A 107 8.53 -34.46 -0.60
C MET A 107 8.46 -33.08 0.05
N LEU A 108 7.36 -32.37 -0.19
CA LEU A 108 7.04 -31.07 0.40
C LEU A 108 5.87 -31.24 1.36
N GLU A 109 6.01 -30.75 2.58
CA GLU A 109 4.94 -30.73 3.57
C GLU A 109 4.53 -29.28 3.87
N PHE A 110 3.22 -29.01 3.79
CA PHE A 110 2.62 -27.74 4.10
C PHE A 110 1.59 -27.88 5.22
N LYS A 111 1.60 -26.93 6.18
CA LYS A 111 0.54 -26.75 7.19
C LYS A 111 0.04 -25.34 7.13
N ALA A 112 -1.27 -25.14 7.07
CA ALA A 112 -1.90 -23.82 7.09
C ALA A 112 -2.36 -23.45 8.51
N ASN A 113 -2.15 -22.19 8.88
CA ASN A 113 -2.71 -21.62 10.10
C ASN A 113 -3.91 -20.76 9.71
N GLY A 114 -5.11 -21.34 9.78
CA GLY A 114 -6.35 -20.76 9.25
C GLY A 114 -6.63 -21.18 7.79
N ASP A 115 -7.69 -20.66 7.22
CA ASP A 115 -8.03 -20.93 5.82
C ASP A 115 -6.91 -20.46 4.89
N SER A 116 -6.28 -21.37 4.20
CA SER A 116 -5.29 -21.07 3.19
C SER A 116 -6.00 -20.59 1.92
N TYR A 117 -5.54 -19.46 1.37
CA TYR A 117 -6.01 -18.93 0.08
C TYR A 117 -5.24 -19.50 -1.10
N VAL A 118 -4.49 -20.60 -0.91
CA VAL A 118 -3.74 -21.26 -1.97
C VAL A 118 -4.73 -22.01 -2.87
N THR A 119 -5.03 -21.39 -4.01
CA THR A 119 -5.83 -22.03 -5.06
C THR A 119 -5.00 -22.89 -6.00
N ARG A 120 -3.73 -22.50 -6.21
CA ARG A 120 -2.76 -23.18 -7.09
C ARG A 120 -1.35 -23.05 -6.56
N MET A 121 -0.48 -23.97 -6.91
CA MET A 121 0.95 -23.98 -6.57
C MET A 121 1.79 -24.04 -7.84
N ASN A 122 1.77 -22.96 -8.63
CA ASN A 122 2.44 -22.89 -9.93
C ASN A 122 3.92 -22.47 -9.82
N ASP A 123 4.35 -21.95 -8.67
CA ASP A 123 5.68 -21.38 -8.47
C ASP A 123 6.64 -22.38 -7.79
N ILE A 124 6.69 -23.60 -8.34
CA ILE A 124 7.67 -24.62 -7.92
C ILE A 124 8.57 -24.91 -9.12
N TYR A 125 9.85 -24.51 -9.03
CA TYR A 125 10.81 -24.71 -10.11
C TYR A 125 12.24 -24.86 -9.58
N ILE A 126 13.12 -25.46 -10.40
CA ILE A 126 14.56 -25.51 -10.14
C ILE A 126 15.27 -24.48 -11.01
N THR A 127 16.26 -23.83 -10.41
CA THR A 127 17.13 -22.86 -11.09
C THR A 127 18.53 -22.89 -10.50
N ASP A 128 19.45 -22.10 -11.04
CA ASP A 128 20.79 -21.96 -10.48
C ASP A 128 20.81 -20.89 -9.37
N TYR A 129 21.48 -21.20 -8.26
CA TYR A 129 21.63 -20.28 -7.11
C TYR A 129 22.18 -18.91 -7.53
N ALA A 130 23.16 -18.87 -8.43
CA ALA A 130 23.77 -17.63 -8.89
C ALA A 130 22.81 -16.68 -9.62
N THR A 131 21.72 -17.20 -10.18
CA THR A 131 20.79 -16.42 -11.02
C THR A 131 19.50 -16.01 -10.30
N ILE A 132 19.21 -16.60 -9.12
CA ILE A 132 17.94 -16.36 -8.41
C ILE A 132 17.67 -14.88 -8.20
N TYR A 133 18.62 -14.16 -7.60
CA TYR A 133 18.44 -12.75 -7.25
C TYR A 133 18.41 -11.82 -8.47
N THR A 134 19.26 -12.12 -9.47
CA THR A 134 19.28 -11.35 -10.71
C THR A 134 17.98 -11.52 -11.48
N ASP A 135 17.49 -12.74 -11.61
CA ASP A 135 16.23 -13.04 -12.29
C ASP A 135 15.03 -12.42 -11.58
N PHE A 136 15.01 -12.51 -10.27
CA PHE A 136 13.97 -11.92 -9.45
C PHE A 136 13.93 -10.39 -9.59
N LEU A 137 15.08 -9.73 -9.54
CA LEU A 137 15.19 -8.27 -9.75
C LEU A 137 14.84 -7.86 -11.18
N VAL A 138 15.31 -8.59 -12.19
CA VAL A 138 15.01 -8.30 -13.60
C VAL A 138 13.51 -8.46 -13.88
N SER A 139 12.89 -9.50 -13.36
CA SER A 139 11.44 -9.74 -13.51
C SER A 139 10.61 -8.64 -12.85
N ASN A 140 11.04 -8.12 -11.70
CA ASN A 140 10.30 -7.13 -10.92
C ASN A 140 10.86 -5.70 -11.02
N ARG A 141 11.79 -5.42 -11.97
CA ARG A 141 12.54 -4.17 -12.05
C ARG A 141 11.67 -2.90 -12.04
N VAL A 142 10.56 -2.90 -12.77
CA VAL A 142 9.65 -1.76 -12.86
C VAL A 142 8.92 -1.55 -11.53
N THR A 143 8.35 -2.62 -10.98
CA THR A 143 7.64 -2.59 -9.69
C THR A 143 8.57 -2.17 -8.55
N TYR A 144 9.81 -2.67 -8.56
CA TYR A 144 10.84 -2.26 -7.61
C TYR A 144 11.17 -0.77 -7.71
N ALA A 145 11.42 -0.26 -8.93
CA ALA A 145 11.72 1.15 -9.16
C ALA A 145 10.55 2.06 -8.73
N LEU A 146 9.30 1.68 -9.05
CA LEU A 146 8.10 2.41 -8.63
C LEU A 146 7.95 2.43 -7.09
N SER A 147 8.20 1.30 -6.43
CA SER A 147 8.14 1.21 -4.97
C SER A 147 9.17 2.11 -4.30
N VAL A 148 10.42 2.07 -4.77
CA VAL A 148 11.50 2.94 -4.26
C VAL A 148 11.16 4.41 -4.49
N CYS A 149 10.63 4.76 -5.66
CA CYS A 149 10.17 6.12 -5.96
C CYS A 149 9.08 6.58 -4.97
N LEU A 150 8.07 5.74 -4.70
CA LEU A 150 7.00 6.04 -3.74
C LEU A 150 7.54 6.22 -2.32
N LEU A 151 8.48 5.38 -1.89
CA LEU A 151 9.12 5.51 -0.57
C LEU A 151 9.93 6.82 -0.48
N PHE A 152 10.68 7.16 -1.50
CA PHE A 152 11.45 8.40 -1.55
C PHE A 152 10.54 9.64 -1.53
N VAL A 153 9.51 9.67 -2.38
CA VAL A 153 8.51 10.75 -2.41
C VAL A 153 7.81 10.88 -1.06
N GLY A 154 7.39 9.76 -0.48
CA GLY A 154 6.74 9.74 0.83
C GLY A 154 7.64 10.31 1.94
N PHE A 155 8.91 9.92 1.96
CA PHE A 155 9.89 10.44 2.91
C PHE A 155 10.10 11.97 2.75
N VAL A 156 10.29 12.45 1.53
CA VAL A 156 10.45 13.88 1.24
C VAL A 156 9.21 14.67 1.68
N LEU A 157 8.00 14.16 1.40
CA LEU A 157 6.76 14.80 1.81
C LEU A 157 6.61 14.86 3.34
N LEU A 158 7.02 13.83 4.07
CA LEU A 158 7.04 13.86 5.53
C LEU A 158 8.00 14.91 6.07
N LEU A 159 9.21 15.01 5.51
CA LEU A 159 10.17 16.04 5.90
C LEU A 159 9.62 17.45 5.65
N LEU A 160 9.05 17.68 4.46
CA LEU A 160 8.40 18.97 4.14
C LEU A 160 7.22 19.24 5.08
N GLY A 161 6.38 18.25 5.36
CA GLY A 161 5.26 18.38 6.29
C GLY A 161 5.71 18.73 7.71
N MET A 162 6.81 18.13 8.20
CA MET A 162 7.39 18.48 9.49
C MET A 162 7.91 19.93 9.53
N VAL A 163 8.58 20.39 8.47
CA VAL A 163 9.01 21.79 8.36
C VAL A 163 7.80 22.74 8.34
N MET A 164 6.76 22.42 7.55
CA MET A 164 5.54 23.21 7.47
C MET A 164 4.72 23.19 8.78
N MET A 165 4.90 22.23 9.64
CA MET A 165 4.30 22.19 10.96
C MET A 165 4.77 23.37 11.82
N LEU A 166 5.99 23.87 11.65
CA LEU A 166 6.51 25.04 12.33
C LEU A 166 5.75 26.33 11.94
N THR A 167 5.30 26.41 10.69
CA THR A 167 4.52 27.54 10.17
C THR A 167 3.01 27.38 10.38
N ARG A 168 2.55 26.23 10.91
CA ARG A 168 1.16 25.84 11.11
C ARG A 168 0.30 25.85 9.83
N THR A 169 0.93 25.77 8.66
CA THR A 169 0.23 25.78 7.37
C THR A 169 0.42 24.44 6.64
N TRP A 170 -0.62 23.93 6.01
CA TRP A 170 -0.60 22.79 5.05
C TRP A 170 0.02 21.47 5.52
N PHE A 171 0.61 21.41 6.71
CA PHE A 171 1.35 20.24 7.19
C PHE A 171 0.51 18.97 7.19
N THR A 172 -0.78 19.03 7.52
CA THR A 172 -1.65 17.87 7.57
C THR A 172 -1.77 17.18 6.21
N HIS A 173 -1.92 17.94 5.11
CA HIS A 173 -2.04 17.40 3.76
C HIS A 173 -0.72 16.76 3.30
N LEU A 174 0.43 17.41 3.57
CA LEU A 174 1.74 16.88 3.21
C LEU A 174 2.07 15.61 3.99
N ILE A 175 1.83 15.63 5.31
CA ILE A 175 2.06 14.45 6.16
C ILE A 175 1.17 13.29 5.75
N SER A 176 -0.14 13.53 5.55
CA SER A 176 -1.07 12.46 5.16
C SER A 176 -0.73 11.86 3.81
N LEU A 177 -0.39 12.69 2.81
CA LEU A 177 0.03 12.21 1.50
C LEU A 177 1.39 11.49 1.56
N GLY A 178 2.31 11.98 2.39
CA GLY A 178 3.61 11.34 2.63
C GLY A 178 3.45 9.95 3.23
N ILE A 179 2.62 9.80 4.28
CA ILE A 179 2.32 8.50 4.88
C ILE A 179 1.63 7.59 3.86
N CYS A 180 0.65 8.09 3.11
CA CYS A 180 -0.03 7.32 2.08
C CYS A 180 0.95 6.80 1.02
N SER A 181 1.87 7.63 0.54
CA SER A 181 2.92 7.23 -0.41
C SER A 181 3.85 6.16 0.16
N LEU A 182 4.29 6.30 1.42
CA LEU A 182 5.11 5.30 2.11
C LEU A 182 4.36 3.97 2.26
N MET A 183 3.09 4.02 2.69
CA MET A 183 2.30 2.81 2.89
C MET A 183 2.11 2.05 1.58
N VAL A 184 1.82 2.73 0.48
CA VAL A 184 1.69 2.06 -0.83
C VAL A 184 3.03 1.52 -1.33
N GLY A 185 4.14 2.24 -1.13
CA GLY A 185 5.48 1.75 -1.46
C GLY A 185 5.83 0.47 -0.67
N LEU A 186 5.59 0.46 0.64
CA LEU A 186 5.81 -0.71 1.51
C LEU A 186 4.88 -1.88 1.16
N TRP A 187 3.60 -1.60 0.91
CA TRP A 187 2.64 -2.61 0.45
C TRP A 187 3.10 -3.28 -0.84
N THR A 188 3.54 -2.49 -1.82
CA THR A 188 4.05 -3.02 -3.10
C THR A 188 5.29 -3.87 -2.88
N MET A 189 6.23 -3.43 -2.05
CA MET A 189 7.42 -4.21 -1.72
C MET A 189 7.09 -5.53 -1.01
N GLY A 190 6.11 -5.53 -0.10
CA GLY A 190 5.62 -6.73 0.57
C GLY A 190 4.94 -7.70 -0.40
N LYS A 191 3.95 -7.21 -1.16
CA LYS A 191 3.15 -8.00 -2.11
C LYS A 191 4.01 -8.77 -3.14
N TYR A 192 5.08 -8.15 -3.64
CA TYR A 192 5.98 -8.76 -4.62
C TYR A 192 7.22 -9.40 -3.98
N ASN A 193 7.22 -9.62 -2.67
CA ASN A 193 8.33 -10.22 -1.91
C ASN A 193 9.68 -9.47 -2.04
N LEU A 194 9.68 -8.21 -2.48
CA LEU A 194 10.90 -7.43 -2.72
C LEU A 194 11.68 -7.13 -1.43
N LEU A 195 11.01 -7.12 -0.27
CA LEU A 195 11.65 -6.94 1.04
C LEU A 195 12.59 -8.10 1.39
N GLN A 196 12.38 -9.30 0.82
CA GLN A 196 13.27 -10.45 1.04
C GLN A 196 14.68 -10.24 0.48
N ILE A 197 14.85 -9.37 -0.53
CA ILE A 197 16.17 -8.98 -1.06
C ILE A 197 17.05 -8.39 0.06
N TYR A 198 16.43 -7.69 0.99
CA TYR A 198 17.08 -7.07 2.16
C TYR A 198 17.18 -8.02 3.36
N ARG A 199 16.95 -9.33 3.16
CA ARG A 199 16.95 -10.36 4.21
C ARG A 199 15.96 -10.09 5.35
N VAL A 200 14.89 -9.35 5.08
CA VAL A 200 13.81 -9.15 6.05
C VAL A 200 13.12 -10.50 6.30
N PRO A 201 12.85 -10.88 7.56
CA PRO A 201 12.13 -12.13 7.86
C PRO A 201 10.77 -12.21 7.16
N ILE A 202 10.43 -13.39 6.63
CA ILE A 202 9.21 -13.58 5.80
C ILE A 202 7.95 -13.13 6.53
N TRP A 203 7.79 -13.49 7.82
CA TRP A 203 6.64 -13.04 8.60
C TRP A 203 6.53 -11.52 8.71
N LEU A 204 7.69 -10.83 8.78
CA LEU A 204 7.74 -9.37 8.86
C LEU A 204 7.42 -8.73 7.51
N CYS A 205 7.87 -9.34 6.39
CA CYS A 205 7.46 -8.91 5.05
C CYS A 205 5.94 -8.94 4.90
N THR A 206 5.31 -10.03 5.31
CA THR A 206 3.84 -10.18 5.28
C THR A 206 3.14 -9.20 6.24
N PHE A 207 3.70 -9.01 7.44
CA PHE A 207 3.15 -8.00 8.37
C PHE A 207 3.20 -6.60 7.77
N ILE A 208 4.35 -6.19 7.19
CA ILE A 208 4.51 -4.89 6.53
C ILE A 208 3.52 -4.74 5.36
N GLU A 209 3.34 -5.78 4.54
CA GLU A 209 2.39 -5.79 3.44
C GLU A 209 0.97 -5.44 3.91
N TYR A 210 0.43 -6.20 4.85
CA TYR A 210 -0.95 -6.00 5.31
C TYR A 210 -1.09 -4.76 6.19
N ALA A 211 -0.12 -4.47 7.06
CA ALA A 211 -0.15 -3.27 7.89
C ALA A 211 -0.17 -1.99 7.05
N SER A 212 0.65 -1.93 6.01
CA SER A 212 0.66 -0.78 5.10
C SER A 212 -0.63 -0.66 4.29
N LEU A 213 -1.23 -1.77 3.87
CA LEU A 213 -2.52 -1.77 3.18
C LEU A 213 -3.63 -1.19 4.07
N TYR A 214 -3.65 -1.52 5.36
CA TYR A 214 -4.69 -1.09 6.30
C TYR A 214 -4.49 0.34 6.81
N ILE A 215 -3.25 0.81 6.93
CA ILE A 215 -2.95 2.18 7.35
C ILE A 215 -3.18 3.21 6.21
N GLY A 216 -3.02 2.80 4.95
CA GLY A 216 -3.14 3.70 3.79
C GLY A 216 -4.45 4.46 3.68
N PRO A 217 -5.63 3.79 3.70
CA PRO A 217 -6.94 4.41 3.47
C PRO A 217 -7.31 5.52 4.46
N PRO A 218 -7.16 5.39 5.80
CA PRO A 218 -7.40 6.48 6.74
C PRO A 218 -6.57 7.73 6.43
N PHE A 219 -5.29 7.57 6.05
CA PHE A 219 -4.43 8.71 5.69
C PHE A 219 -4.79 9.31 4.34
N LEU A 220 -5.28 8.52 3.38
CA LEU A 220 -5.84 9.04 2.15
C LEU A 220 -7.08 9.90 2.42
N LEU A 221 -7.99 9.44 3.27
CA LEU A 221 -9.16 10.22 3.71
C LEU A 221 -8.72 11.50 4.42
N LEU A 222 -7.70 11.45 5.26
CA LEU A 222 -7.18 12.63 5.96
C LEU A 222 -6.66 13.71 4.99
N PHE A 223 -6.06 13.30 3.85
CA PHE A 223 -5.71 14.24 2.78
C PHE A 223 -6.94 15.00 2.24
N PHE A 224 -8.07 14.32 2.11
CA PHE A 224 -9.29 14.91 1.59
C PHE A 224 -10.13 15.69 2.64
N ARG A 225 -9.63 15.89 3.85
CA ARG A 225 -10.36 16.49 4.99
C ARG A 225 -11.08 17.81 4.65
N ASP A 226 -10.49 18.67 3.84
CA ASP A 226 -11.05 19.99 3.52
C ASP A 226 -11.95 20.01 2.27
N TYR A 227 -12.01 18.93 1.50
CA TYR A 227 -12.83 18.84 0.30
C TYR A 227 -14.35 18.81 0.57
N PRO A 228 -14.87 18.18 1.65
CA PRO A 228 -16.32 18.22 1.94
C PRO A 228 -16.87 19.64 2.11
N LYS A 229 -16.06 20.56 2.64
CA LYS A 229 -16.43 21.99 2.73
C LYS A 229 -16.58 22.64 1.35
N LYS A 230 -15.73 22.24 0.38
CA LYS A 230 -15.78 22.70 -1.02
C LYS A 230 -17.01 22.15 -1.76
N ALA A 231 -17.57 21.02 -1.32
CA ALA A 231 -18.81 20.43 -1.87
C ALA A 231 -20.08 21.13 -1.37
N ASP A 232 -20.00 21.91 -0.28
CA ASP A 232 -21.09 22.69 0.31
C ASP A 232 -22.36 21.84 0.55
N SER A 233 -22.18 20.64 1.10
CA SER A 233 -23.25 19.70 1.41
C SER A 233 -23.06 19.07 2.79
N ARG A 234 -24.04 19.29 3.67
CA ARG A 234 -24.01 18.72 5.03
C ARG A 234 -23.97 17.18 4.99
N CYS A 235 -24.74 16.56 4.09
CA CYS A 235 -24.78 15.11 3.95
C CYS A 235 -23.38 14.54 3.60
N ILE A 236 -22.71 15.11 2.60
CA ILE A 236 -21.36 14.68 2.18
C ILE A 236 -20.35 14.87 3.32
N THR A 237 -20.47 15.96 4.08
CA THR A 237 -19.59 16.22 5.23
C THR A 237 -19.81 15.21 6.35
N TRP A 238 -21.06 14.86 6.67
CA TRP A 238 -21.38 13.82 7.65
C TRP A 238 -20.89 12.45 7.20
N MET A 239 -21.09 12.07 5.95
CA MET A 239 -20.57 10.83 5.36
C MET A 239 -19.04 10.74 5.49
N TYR A 240 -18.33 11.86 5.24
CA TYR A 240 -16.87 11.91 5.41
C TYR A 240 -16.46 11.51 6.82
N TYR A 241 -17.03 12.16 7.85
CA TYR A 241 -16.66 11.87 9.22
C TYR A 241 -17.01 10.46 9.65
N ILE A 242 -18.17 9.95 9.21
CA ILE A 242 -18.58 8.57 9.51
C ILE A 242 -17.57 7.59 8.89
N ILE A 243 -17.28 7.71 7.60
CA ILE A 243 -16.34 6.80 6.91
C ILE A 243 -14.96 6.90 7.53
N PHE A 244 -14.44 8.12 7.77
CA PHE A 244 -13.12 8.31 8.36
C PHE A 244 -12.98 7.68 9.75
N TRP A 245 -13.95 7.91 10.63
CA TRP A 245 -13.88 7.36 11.99
C TRP A 245 -14.13 5.85 12.02
N VAL A 246 -15.06 5.35 11.22
CA VAL A 246 -15.31 3.90 11.14
C VAL A 246 -14.09 3.18 10.59
N ASP A 247 -13.51 3.65 9.48
CA ASP A 247 -12.30 3.08 8.89
C ASP A 247 -11.12 3.12 9.87
N SER A 248 -10.88 4.26 10.52
CA SER A 248 -9.82 4.39 11.53
C SER A 248 -10.01 3.48 12.74
N CYS A 249 -11.24 3.35 13.25
CA CYS A 249 -11.56 2.46 14.37
C CYS A 249 -11.43 0.99 13.98
N VAL A 250 -11.89 0.61 12.79
CA VAL A 250 -11.75 -0.75 12.27
C VAL A 250 -10.27 -1.08 12.11
N THR A 251 -9.48 -0.23 11.47
CA THR A 251 -8.03 -0.41 11.33
C THR A 251 -7.37 -0.63 12.70
N ALA A 252 -7.66 0.22 13.69
CA ALA A 252 -7.13 0.05 15.04
C ALA A 252 -7.54 -1.28 15.67
N LEU A 253 -8.82 -1.68 15.52
CA LEU A 253 -9.33 -2.96 16.00
C LEU A 253 -8.62 -4.15 15.37
N LEU A 254 -8.37 -4.11 14.05
CA LEU A 254 -7.67 -5.17 13.31
C LEU A 254 -6.25 -5.37 13.85
N PHE A 255 -5.53 -4.29 14.18
CA PHE A 255 -4.23 -4.39 14.83
C PHE A 255 -4.32 -4.98 16.24
N VAL A 256 -5.30 -4.58 17.05
CA VAL A 256 -5.53 -5.16 18.38
C VAL A 256 -5.80 -6.67 18.28
N LEU A 257 -6.64 -7.11 17.36
CA LEU A 257 -6.94 -8.52 17.13
C LEU A 257 -5.72 -9.30 16.64
N HIS A 258 -4.87 -8.68 15.79
CA HIS A 258 -3.63 -9.31 15.35
C HIS A 258 -2.64 -9.51 16.49
N PHE A 259 -2.39 -8.48 17.29
CA PHE A 259 -1.44 -8.57 18.41
C PHE A 259 -1.94 -9.41 19.58
N SER A 260 -3.26 -9.54 19.76
CA SER A 260 -3.85 -10.48 20.73
C SER A 260 -3.78 -11.95 20.28
N GLY A 261 -3.41 -12.22 19.03
CA GLY A 261 -3.34 -13.58 18.46
C GLY A 261 -4.71 -14.20 18.13
N VAL A 262 -5.81 -13.44 18.30
CA VAL A 262 -7.17 -13.93 18.00
C VAL A 262 -7.38 -14.07 16.50
N TRP A 263 -6.98 -13.04 15.74
CA TRP A 263 -7.06 -13.04 14.28
C TRP A 263 -5.84 -12.35 13.67
N HIS A 264 -5.29 -12.97 12.63
CA HIS A 264 -4.16 -12.40 11.91
C HIS A 264 -4.59 -11.53 10.74
N LEU A 265 -3.82 -10.48 10.43
CA LEU A 265 -4.12 -9.51 9.37
C LEU A 265 -4.53 -10.15 8.02
N PRO A 266 -3.86 -11.20 7.50
CA PRO A 266 -4.25 -11.80 6.22
C PRO A 266 -5.69 -12.30 6.16
N HIS A 267 -6.23 -12.81 7.26
CA HIS A 267 -7.62 -13.33 7.31
C HIS A 267 -8.70 -12.24 7.21
N MET A 268 -8.32 -10.99 7.53
CA MET A 268 -9.25 -9.85 7.55
C MET A 268 -9.25 -9.05 6.24
N LEU A 269 -8.50 -9.51 5.23
CA LEU A 269 -8.33 -8.81 3.96
C LEU A 269 -9.67 -8.49 3.27
N ARG A 270 -10.65 -9.40 3.32
CA ARG A 270 -11.98 -9.19 2.69
C ARG A 270 -12.73 -8.02 3.33
N LEU A 271 -12.63 -7.88 4.65
CA LEU A 271 -13.25 -6.77 5.37
C LEU A 271 -12.63 -5.44 4.94
N GLU A 272 -11.31 -5.37 4.91
CA GLU A 272 -10.57 -4.18 4.48
C GLU A 272 -10.88 -3.80 3.02
N GLN A 273 -10.91 -4.77 2.13
CA GLN A 273 -11.28 -4.54 0.72
C GLN A 273 -12.68 -3.91 0.58
N ALA A 274 -13.63 -4.29 1.42
CA ALA A 274 -14.96 -3.68 1.45
C ALA A 274 -14.89 -2.20 1.89
N PHE A 275 -14.10 -1.87 2.93
CA PHE A 275 -13.90 -0.47 3.36
C PHE A 275 -13.20 0.37 2.30
N VAL A 276 -12.16 -0.15 1.68
CA VAL A 276 -11.48 0.52 0.55
C VAL A 276 -12.46 0.79 -0.59
N ALA A 277 -13.33 -0.16 -0.96
CA ALA A 277 -14.34 0.03 -1.99
C ALA A 277 -15.34 1.14 -1.61
N ILE A 278 -15.83 1.16 -0.37
CA ILE A 278 -16.72 2.20 0.15
C ILE A 278 -16.03 3.57 0.10
N THR A 279 -14.77 3.64 0.53
CA THR A 279 -13.96 4.87 0.48
C THR A 279 -13.78 5.36 -0.96
N CYS A 280 -13.50 4.48 -1.92
CA CYS A 280 -13.37 4.84 -3.34
C CYS A 280 -14.69 5.40 -3.89
N VAL A 281 -15.82 4.76 -3.62
CA VAL A 281 -17.15 5.24 -4.04
C VAL A 281 -17.44 6.61 -3.43
N TYR A 282 -17.16 6.78 -2.14
CA TYR A 282 -17.33 8.06 -1.46
C TYR A 282 -16.47 9.16 -2.09
N LEU A 283 -15.18 8.90 -2.36
CA LEU A 283 -14.28 9.88 -2.98
C LEU A 283 -14.76 10.30 -4.37
N ILE A 284 -15.31 9.39 -5.17
CA ILE A 284 -15.91 9.72 -6.47
C ILE A 284 -17.11 10.67 -6.28
N ILE A 285 -18.02 10.35 -5.36
CA ILE A 285 -19.19 11.18 -5.06
C ILE A 285 -18.74 12.58 -4.60
N LEU A 286 -17.77 12.67 -3.69
CA LEU A 286 -17.20 13.89 -3.18
C LEU A 286 -16.59 14.74 -4.32
N MET A 287 -15.78 14.14 -5.19
CA MET A 287 -15.15 14.85 -6.31
C MET A 287 -16.18 15.36 -7.32
N ILE A 288 -17.21 14.56 -7.65
CA ILE A 288 -18.31 14.98 -8.53
C ILE A 288 -19.04 16.19 -7.93
N ALA A 289 -19.33 16.17 -6.63
CA ALA A 289 -19.98 17.28 -5.93
C ALA A 289 -19.12 18.55 -5.98
N CYS A 290 -17.82 18.45 -5.73
CA CYS A 290 -16.87 19.56 -5.82
C CYS A 290 -16.77 20.11 -7.25
N VAL A 291 -16.77 19.27 -8.26
CA VAL A 291 -16.75 19.69 -9.68
C VAL A 291 -18.02 20.45 -10.06
N ARG A 292 -19.20 19.97 -9.61
CA ARG A 292 -20.50 20.66 -9.83
C ARG A 292 -20.56 22.04 -9.19
N LYS A 293 -19.82 22.27 -8.10
CA LYS A 293 -19.67 23.58 -7.45
C LYS A 293 -18.60 24.49 -8.10
N GLY A 294 -18.06 24.08 -9.25
CA GLY A 294 -17.11 24.87 -10.06
C GLY A 294 -15.66 24.77 -9.64
N ASN A 295 -15.30 23.87 -8.73
CA ASN A 295 -13.91 23.71 -8.30
C ASN A 295 -13.08 23.05 -9.42
N ARG A 296 -12.20 23.85 -10.06
CA ARG A 296 -11.34 23.39 -11.17
C ARG A 296 -10.34 22.31 -10.76
N GLN A 297 -9.83 22.35 -9.53
CA GLN A 297 -8.86 21.38 -9.02
C GLN A 297 -9.48 19.99 -8.87
N SER A 298 -10.75 19.91 -8.44
CA SER A 298 -11.46 18.66 -8.30
C SER A 298 -11.61 17.92 -9.64
N ARG A 299 -11.58 18.62 -10.78
CA ARG A 299 -11.57 17.99 -12.11
C ARG A 299 -10.26 17.21 -12.37
N LEU A 300 -9.13 17.76 -11.95
CA LEU A 300 -7.84 17.09 -12.08
C LEU A 300 -7.78 15.84 -11.17
N VAL A 301 -8.23 16.00 -9.92
CA VAL A 301 -8.21 14.92 -8.92
C VAL A 301 -9.12 13.75 -9.33
N ILE A 302 -10.34 14.04 -9.86
CA ILE A 302 -11.24 12.98 -10.32
C ILE A 302 -10.65 12.19 -11.48
N CYS A 303 -9.92 12.84 -12.41
CA CYS A 303 -9.20 12.13 -13.46
C CYS A 303 -8.15 11.18 -12.89
N GLY A 304 -7.40 11.61 -11.87
CA GLY A 304 -6.41 10.77 -11.17
C GLY A 304 -7.05 9.57 -10.49
N VAL A 305 -8.17 9.79 -9.79
CA VAL A 305 -8.92 8.70 -9.13
C VAL A 305 -9.44 7.70 -10.16
N ILE A 306 -10.02 8.16 -11.27
CA ILE A 306 -10.50 7.27 -12.33
C ILE A 306 -9.37 6.45 -12.94
N LEU A 307 -8.23 7.08 -13.26
CA LEU A 307 -7.06 6.37 -13.80
C LEU A 307 -6.53 5.33 -12.81
N PHE A 308 -6.46 5.66 -11.53
CA PHE A 308 -6.07 4.72 -10.47
C PHE A 308 -7.02 3.52 -10.40
N LEU A 309 -8.33 3.75 -10.41
CA LEU A 309 -9.33 2.69 -10.39
C LEU A 309 -9.29 1.81 -11.65
N LEU A 310 -9.01 2.38 -12.82
CA LEU A 310 -8.79 1.61 -14.04
C LEU A 310 -7.57 0.69 -13.92
N CYS A 311 -6.46 1.19 -13.36
CA CYS A 311 -5.26 0.38 -13.13
C CYS A 311 -5.53 -0.78 -12.15
N ILE A 312 -6.25 -0.53 -11.05
CA ILE A 312 -6.67 -1.59 -10.12
C ILE A 312 -7.61 -2.58 -10.81
N GLY A 313 -8.56 -2.08 -11.59
CA GLY A 313 -9.52 -2.93 -12.33
C GLY A 313 -8.83 -3.88 -13.31
N VAL A 314 -7.80 -3.42 -14.02
CA VAL A 314 -6.99 -4.25 -14.92
C VAL A 314 -6.27 -5.34 -14.13
N GLU A 315 -5.60 -4.99 -13.02
CA GLU A 315 -4.87 -5.96 -12.19
C GLU A 315 -5.83 -6.98 -11.55
N TRP A 316 -6.97 -6.51 -11.05
CA TRP A 316 -7.98 -7.38 -10.45
C TRP A 316 -8.63 -8.31 -11.48
N SER A 317 -8.91 -7.82 -12.70
CA SER A 317 -9.45 -8.66 -13.79
C SER A 317 -8.45 -9.75 -14.20
N GLY A 318 -7.15 -9.44 -14.24
CA GLY A 318 -6.08 -10.42 -14.47
C GLY A 318 -6.04 -11.49 -13.38
N TYR A 319 -6.14 -11.09 -12.11
CA TYR A 319 -6.23 -12.02 -10.98
C TYR A 319 -7.46 -12.93 -11.08
N MET A 320 -8.63 -12.38 -11.41
CA MET A 320 -9.85 -13.17 -11.58
C MET A 320 -9.77 -14.11 -12.78
N ALA A 321 -9.18 -13.68 -13.90
CA ALA A 321 -8.96 -14.52 -15.06
C ALA A 321 -8.05 -15.72 -14.73
N GLY A 322 -6.96 -15.51 -14.00
CA GLY A 322 -6.10 -16.58 -13.50
C GLY A 322 -6.86 -17.55 -12.59
N LYS A 323 -7.62 -17.01 -11.64
CA LYS A 323 -8.33 -17.79 -10.64
C LYS A 323 -9.47 -18.66 -11.23
N TYR A 324 -10.28 -18.10 -12.14
CA TYR A 324 -11.49 -18.78 -12.62
C TYR A 324 -11.33 -19.43 -13.99
N TRP A 325 -10.51 -18.86 -14.89
CA TRP A 325 -10.40 -19.32 -16.29
C TRP A 325 -9.06 -19.99 -16.62
N GLY A 326 -8.11 -19.99 -15.66
CA GLY A 326 -6.81 -20.65 -15.85
C GLY A 326 -5.84 -19.91 -16.80
N HIS A 327 -6.23 -18.74 -17.29
CA HIS A 327 -5.34 -17.88 -18.07
C HIS A 327 -4.53 -16.99 -17.13
N GLU A 328 -3.33 -17.44 -16.77
CA GLU A 328 -2.40 -16.58 -16.06
C GLU A 328 -1.89 -15.49 -17.02
N MET A 329 -2.46 -14.32 -16.88
CA MET A 329 -1.85 -13.11 -17.44
C MET A 329 -0.64 -12.77 -16.56
N SER A 330 0.54 -13.24 -16.91
CA SER A 330 1.80 -12.89 -16.24
C SER A 330 2.16 -11.42 -16.53
N TRP A 331 1.40 -10.52 -15.92
CA TRP A 331 1.76 -9.10 -15.94
C TRP A 331 2.97 -8.90 -15.04
N THR A 332 4.11 -8.62 -15.65
CA THR A 332 5.35 -8.26 -14.93
C THR A 332 5.29 -6.86 -14.32
N ILE A 333 4.23 -6.09 -14.58
CA ILE A 333 4.04 -4.72 -14.11
C ILE A 333 2.86 -4.70 -13.13
N GLY A 334 3.10 -4.24 -11.91
CA GLY A 334 2.05 -3.93 -10.94
C GLY A 334 1.27 -2.69 -11.39
N PHE A 335 0.17 -2.89 -12.10
CA PHE A 335 -0.68 -1.79 -12.57
C PHE A 335 -1.21 -0.92 -11.43
N SER A 336 -1.53 -1.51 -10.28
CA SER A 336 -1.95 -0.78 -9.08
C SER A 336 -0.86 0.19 -8.60
N SER A 337 0.40 -0.25 -8.60
CA SER A 337 1.53 0.59 -8.21
C SER A 337 1.74 1.75 -9.17
N PHE A 338 1.61 1.50 -10.48
CA PHE A 338 1.69 2.53 -11.52
C PHE A 338 0.54 3.54 -11.37
N GLY A 339 -0.69 3.07 -11.21
CA GLY A 339 -1.86 3.92 -10.96
C GLY A 339 -1.72 4.78 -9.72
N THR A 340 -1.09 4.24 -8.67
CA THR A 340 -0.82 4.99 -7.43
C THR A 340 0.21 6.09 -7.64
N VAL A 341 1.29 5.86 -8.38
CA VAL A 341 2.25 6.92 -8.70
C VAL A 341 1.57 8.06 -9.45
N ILE A 342 0.71 7.74 -10.41
CA ILE A 342 -0.09 8.76 -11.13
C ILE A 342 -0.99 9.52 -10.18
N LEU A 343 -1.73 8.81 -9.32
CA LEU A 343 -2.64 9.44 -8.34
C LEU A 343 -1.88 10.39 -7.41
N ILE A 344 -0.78 9.94 -6.80
CA ILE A 344 0.03 10.77 -5.90
C ILE A 344 0.59 11.99 -6.63
N SER A 345 1.07 11.84 -7.87
CA SER A 345 1.55 12.95 -8.68
C SER A 345 0.46 14.01 -8.95
N ILE A 346 -0.76 13.56 -9.24
CA ILE A 346 -1.93 14.44 -9.44
C ILE A 346 -2.34 15.12 -8.13
N LEU A 347 -2.33 14.41 -7.01
CA LEU A 347 -2.63 14.99 -5.70
C LEU A 347 -1.59 16.04 -5.29
N LEU A 348 -0.29 15.81 -5.57
CA LEU A 348 0.77 16.78 -5.36
C LEU A 348 0.58 18.03 -6.22
N LEU A 349 0.26 17.86 -7.49
CA LEU A 349 -0.01 18.97 -8.40
C LEU A 349 -1.21 19.78 -7.93
N SER A 350 -2.29 19.13 -7.52
CA SER A 350 -3.48 19.78 -6.95
C SER A 350 -3.14 20.56 -5.68
N LEU A 351 -2.33 19.99 -4.79
CA LEU A 351 -1.88 20.65 -3.57
C LEU A 351 -1.00 21.87 -3.89
N SER A 352 -0.09 21.74 -4.83
CA SER A 352 0.79 22.84 -5.26
C SER A 352 -0.03 24.02 -5.80
N TRP A 353 -1.10 23.77 -6.55
CA TRP A 353 -2.01 24.83 -7.02
C TRP A 353 -2.79 25.49 -5.89
N ASP A 354 -3.27 24.72 -4.89
CA ASP A 354 -3.94 25.29 -3.71
C ASP A 354 -2.99 26.22 -2.92
N ILE A 355 -1.73 25.80 -2.76
CA ILE A 355 -0.72 26.63 -2.06
C ILE A 355 -0.43 27.90 -2.86
N ALA A 356 -0.14 27.76 -4.16
CA ALA A 356 0.16 28.90 -5.03
C ALA A 356 -1.01 29.92 -5.08
N GLY A 357 -2.26 29.44 -5.20
CA GLY A 357 -3.44 30.30 -5.19
C GLY A 357 -3.55 31.11 -3.90
N LYS A 358 -3.43 30.48 -2.73
CA LYS A 358 -3.50 31.19 -1.45
C LYS A 358 -2.36 32.17 -1.24
N MET A 359 -1.14 31.86 -1.70
CA MET A 359 -0.02 32.80 -1.62
C MET A 359 -0.27 34.06 -2.48
N VAL A 360 -0.96 33.92 -3.62
CA VAL A 360 -1.37 35.05 -4.45
C VAL A 360 -2.43 35.87 -3.74
N ASP A 361 -3.50 35.21 -3.21
CA ASP A 361 -4.58 35.89 -2.47
C ASP A 361 -4.05 36.63 -1.24
N GLU A 362 -3.13 36.05 -0.46
CA GLU A 362 -2.51 36.70 0.69
C GLU A 362 -1.68 37.92 0.28
N LYS A 363 -0.92 37.84 -0.81
CA LYS A 363 -0.17 38.99 -1.33
C LYS A 363 -1.10 40.09 -1.81
N GLU A 364 -2.16 39.75 -2.53
CA GLU A 364 -3.15 40.73 -3.01
C GLU A 364 -3.84 41.43 -1.82
N GLN A 365 -4.27 40.67 -0.81
CA GLN A 365 -4.84 41.24 0.44
C GLN A 365 -3.84 42.16 1.14
N ALA A 366 -2.56 41.78 1.23
CA ALA A 366 -1.53 42.64 1.85
C ALA A 366 -1.33 43.94 1.07
N VAL A 367 -1.36 43.89 -0.26
CA VAL A 367 -1.28 45.10 -1.12
C VAL A 367 -2.51 45.96 -0.95
N LEU A 368 -3.71 45.38 -0.98
CA LEU A 368 -4.96 46.11 -0.75
C LEU A 368 -5.00 46.77 0.64
N TYR A 369 -4.55 46.04 1.68
CA TYR A 369 -4.41 46.57 3.03
C TYR A 369 -3.45 47.76 3.06
N LYS A 370 -2.28 47.64 2.44
CA LYS A 370 -1.30 48.72 2.34
C LYS A 370 -1.89 49.94 1.63
N MET A 371 -2.57 49.77 0.49
CA MET A 371 -3.21 50.84 -0.24
C MET A 371 -4.34 51.53 0.56
N ALA A 372 -5.11 50.76 1.34
CA ALA A 372 -6.21 51.28 2.13
C ALA A 372 -5.77 52.14 3.36
N TYR A 373 -4.61 51.76 3.94
CA TYR A 373 -4.18 52.26 5.26
C TYR A 373 -2.87 53.04 5.27
N THR A 374 -2.10 53.09 4.16
CA THR A 374 -0.88 53.89 4.08
C THR A 374 -1.05 55.04 3.09
N ASP A 375 -0.40 56.16 3.37
CA ASP A 375 -0.28 57.31 2.48
C ASP A 375 0.83 57.07 1.45
N ASN A 376 0.53 57.22 0.16
CA ASN A 376 1.46 56.88 -0.92
C ASN A 376 2.67 57.82 -1.03
N LEU A 377 2.59 59.04 -0.48
CA LEU A 377 3.67 60.02 -0.55
C LEU A 377 4.66 59.84 0.61
N THR A 378 4.14 59.63 1.78
CA THR A 378 4.95 59.59 3.01
C THR A 378 5.29 58.16 3.49
N GLY A 379 4.53 57.14 3.01
CA GLY A 379 4.63 55.76 3.46
C GLY A 379 4.13 55.51 4.89
N LEU A 380 3.61 56.56 5.57
CA LEU A 380 3.04 56.47 6.90
C LEU A 380 1.58 56.01 6.85
N TYR A 381 1.03 55.63 8.02
CA TYR A 381 -0.40 55.32 8.12
C TYR A 381 -1.26 56.55 7.81
N ASN A 382 -2.29 56.36 6.98
CA ASN A 382 -3.20 57.45 6.61
C ASN A 382 -4.25 57.71 7.70
N ARG A 383 -5.06 58.77 7.51
CA ARG A 383 -6.12 59.19 8.43
C ARG A 383 -7.12 58.06 8.72
N ARG A 384 -7.47 57.24 7.72
CA ARG A 384 -8.42 56.15 7.88
C ARG A 384 -7.93 55.08 8.85
N PHE A 385 -6.66 54.72 8.80
CA PHE A 385 -6.05 53.79 9.76
C PHE A 385 -6.11 54.33 11.19
N CYS A 386 -5.77 55.63 11.39
CA CYS A 386 -5.84 56.25 12.69
C CYS A 386 -7.26 56.26 13.26
N GLU A 387 -8.25 56.60 12.44
CA GLU A 387 -9.67 56.64 12.88
C GLU A 387 -10.17 55.23 13.27
N GLU A 388 -9.82 54.17 12.52
CA GLU A 388 -10.21 52.81 12.87
C GLU A 388 -9.50 52.30 14.13
N ARG A 389 -8.22 52.65 14.32
CA ARG A 389 -7.48 52.28 15.55
C ARG A 389 -8.08 53.01 16.76
N LEU A 390 -8.42 54.25 16.66
CA LEU A 390 -9.06 55.02 17.74
C LEU A 390 -10.44 54.45 18.11
N LYS A 391 -11.24 54.03 17.12
CA LYS A 391 -12.50 53.33 17.36
C LYS A 391 -12.29 52.01 18.10
N SER A 392 -11.28 51.21 17.70
CA SER A 392 -10.94 49.96 18.34
C SER A 392 -10.50 50.16 19.79
N TYR A 393 -9.65 51.13 20.08
CA TYR A 393 -9.22 51.46 21.44
C TYR A 393 -10.36 51.88 22.35
N ARG A 394 -11.28 52.72 21.82
CA ARG A 394 -12.51 53.12 22.54
C ARG A 394 -13.41 51.92 22.85
N TYR A 395 -13.61 51.04 21.88
CA TYR A 395 -14.46 49.85 22.05
C TYR A 395 -13.92 48.89 23.09
N ASN A 396 -12.60 48.73 23.14
CA ASN A 396 -11.92 47.80 24.07
C ASN A 396 -11.52 48.48 25.41
N ASN A 397 -11.94 49.74 25.66
CA ASN A 397 -11.57 50.54 26.83
C ASN A 397 -10.05 50.61 27.08
N ILE A 398 -9.25 50.64 26.01
CA ILE A 398 -7.79 50.75 26.11
C ILE A 398 -7.43 52.22 26.23
N PRO A 399 -6.74 52.69 27.30
CA PRO A 399 -6.31 54.09 27.43
C PRO A 399 -5.31 54.45 26.35
N PHE A 400 -5.47 55.60 25.71
CA PHE A 400 -4.56 56.12 24.68
C PHE A 400 -4.42 57.63 24.78
N THR A 401 -3.28 58.14 24.31
CA THR A 401 -2.99 59.59 24.18
C THR A 401 -2.75 59.90 22.72
N ILE A 402 -3.32 61.02 22.25
CA ILE A 402 -3.07 61.53 20.90
C ILE A 402 -2.10 62.72 21.02
N ILE A 403 -0.98 62.62 20.29
CA ILE A 403 -0.05 63.77 20.16
C ILE A 403 -0.11 64.19 18.70
N ASN A 404 -0.46 65.51 18.53
CA ASN A 404 -0.53 66.11 17.21
C ASN A 404 0.70 67.04 17.04
N PHE A 405 1.42 66.86 15.93
CA PHE A 405 2.55 67.65 15.53
C PHE A 405 2.12 68.52 14.33
N ASP A 406 2.21 69.80 14.43
CA ASP A 406 2.05 70.74 13.33
C ASP A 406 3.41 71.34 12.98
N MET A 407 3.81 71.15 11.72
CA MET A 407 5.07 71.74 11.21
C MET A 407 4.72 73.02 10.42
N ASN A 408 4.98 74.15 10.99
CA ASN A 408 4.90 75.44 10.32
C ASN A 408 6.11 75.68 9.42
#